data_8621c11bd250023604e22f4f1b280fb7
#
_entry.id   8621c11bd250023604e22f4f1b280fb7
#
_cell.length_a   1.000
_cell.length_b   1.000
_cell.length_c   1.000
_cell.angle_alpha   90.00
_cell.angle_beta   90.00
_cell.angle_gamma   90.00
#
_symmetry.space_group_name_H-M   'P 1'
#
loop_
_entity.id
_entity.type
_entity.pdbx_description
1 polymer ?
#
loop_
_entity_poly.entity_id
_entity_poly.type
_entity_poly.pdbx_seq_one_letter_code
_entity_poly.pdbx_strand_id
1 'polypeptide(L)'
;VHETAKVARATARQTLGLSIILGTMYFVQGVGEPTEGLLSQPVKSILKSWSIRPGDIVLFTSLMVVPWCVKPLYGLLSDFVPLAGYRRKSYLAITSAVAAITYLALFFFPAPSGDWWRLLLAILIPTTAVAWSSVVVDALMVEWGQPLGITGRLQAVQWGAIWAATIIDGAWGGYLSQTHLEDWGFLICGVLSAGVALLALVVVREPARPADEGTFQLATRTLAAAVRQRSVVLVALFLFIWSFSPFSNAILYLHMTDDLKLGEQLFGDSISVLALGCLVASVGYSFYCRRVRFSLLLKLSILCGSASTLAYWALVDRQSAFVVSFAVGFFHMTGLIVTLDLAARTCPTSAAGTLFAIFMALTNISATLACWLGGLLYEQALARWGPLPAFQLLVIVGSALPALAWLLVPALAHELASIQHWDQPAEPAA
;
A
#
# COMPACT_ATOMS: atom_id res chain seq x y z
N VAL A 1 20.38 -25.28 -25.52
CA VAL A 1 20.79 -26.09 -24.38
C VAL A 1 20.43 -25.29 -23.14
N HIS A 2 19.23 -25.49 -22.56
CA HIS A 2 18.84 -24.90 -21.29
C HIS A 2 19.52 -25.68 -20.17
N GLU A 3 20.58 -25.11 -19.66
CA GLU A 3 21.18 -25.53 -18.40
C GLU A 3 20.19 -25.14 -17.30
N THR A 4 19.44 -26.11 -16.77
CA THR A 4 18.60 -25.95 -15.60
C THR A 4 19.54 -25.67 -14.42
N ALA A 5 19.71 -24.38 -14.08
CA ALA A 5 20.44 -23.95 -12.91
C ALA A 5 19.81 -24.66 -11.69
N LYS A 6 20.55 -25.58 -11.05
CA LYS A 6 20.15 -26.22 -9.80
C LYS A 6 19.91 -25.11 -8.78
N VAL A 7 18.64 -24.90 -8.39
CA VAL A 7 18.28 -23.99 -7.31
C VAL A 7 19.01 -24.44 -6.04
N ALA A 8 19.94 -23.63 -5.56
CA ALA A 8 20.67 -23.92 -4.34
C ALA A 8 19.68 -23.85 -3.16
N ARG A 9 19.53 -24.94 -2.38
CA ARG A 9 18.67 -24.90 -1.19
C ARG A 9 19.26 -23.95 -0.15
N ALA A 10 18.49 -22.92 0.23
CA ALA A 10 18.89 -22.01 1.29
C ALA A 10 19.02 -22.75 2.62
N THR A 11 20.09 -22.50 3.36
CA THR A 11 20.21 -22.97 4.73
C THR A 11 19.23 -22.22 5.64
N ALA A 12 18.78 -22.84 6.74
CA ALA A 12 17.91 -22.20 7.72
C ALA A 12 18.51 -20.87 8.24
N ARG A 13 19.83 -20.81 8.42
CA ARG A 13 20.55 -19.60 8.86
C ARG A 13 20.53 -18.49 7.81
N GLN A 14 20.69 -18.81 6.54
CA GLN A 14 20.60 -17.85 5.44
C GLN A 14 19.18 -17.29 5.31
N THR A 15 18.17 -18.16 5.33
CA THR A 15 16.76 -17.74 5.29
C THR A 15 16.41 -16.82 6.45
N LEU A 16 16.83 -17.16 7.67
CA LEU A 16 16.60 -16.33 8.87
C LEU A 16 17.30 -14.96 8.73
N GLY A 17 18.57 -14.94 8.31
CA GLY A 17 19.32 -13.69 8.12
C GLY A 17 18.65 -12.75 7.11
N LEU A 18 18.26 -13.27 5.94
CA LEU A 18 17.55 -12.50 4.92
C LEU A 18 16.17 -12.02 5.42
N SER A 19 15.44 -12.88 6.14
CA SER A 19 14.15 -12.52 6.74
C SER A 19 14.27 -11.39 7.75
N ILE A 20 15.30 -11.39 8.59
CA ILE A 20 15.54 -10.30 9.56
C ILE A 20 15.87 -9.01 8.84
N ILE A 21 16.78 -9.03 7.87
CA ILE A 21 17.22 -7.83 7.14
C ILE A 21 16.04 -7.20 6.38
N LEU A 22 15.36 -7.99 5.55
CA LEU A 22 14.22 -7.52 4.76
C LEU A 22 13.04 -7.17 5.65
N GLY A 23 12.75 -7.98 6.67
CA GLY A 23 11.70 -7.71 7.65
C GLY A 23 11.91 -6.38 8.38
N THR A 24 13.15 -6.05 8.78
CA THR A 24 13.48 -4.74 9.36
C THR A 24 13.25 -3.61 8.36
N MET A 25 13.68 -3.77 7.09
CA MET A 25 13.47 -2.75 6.06
C MET A 25 11.97 -2.51 5.80
N TYR A 26 11.17 -3.59 5.67
CA TYR A 26 9.73 -3.48 5.47
C TYR A 26 8.99 -2.92 6.68
N PHE A 27 9.41 -3.28 7.89
CA PHE A 27 8.85 -2.73 9.12
C PHE A 27 9.08 -1.22 9.20
N VAL A 28 10.33 -0.77 8.99
CA VAL A 28 10.66 0.66 9.00
C VAL A 28 9.94 1.40 7.87
N GLN A 29 9.78 0.77 6.72
CA GLN A 29 9.00 1.32 5.62
C GLN A 29 7.52 1.48 5.99
N GLY A 30 6.91 0.48 6.64
CA GLY A 30 5.54 0.59 7.15
C GLY A 30 5.39 1.75 8.12
N VAL A 31 6.26 1.84 9.14
CA VAL A 31 6.26 2.96 10.11
C VAL A 31 6.49 4.31 9.43
N GLY A 32 7.45 4.38 8.50
CA GLY A 32 7.86 5.62 7.85
C GLY A 32 6.96 6.07 6.70
N GLU A 33 5.90 5.34 6.37
CA GLU A 33 4.95 5.73 5.33
C GLU A 33 3.97 6.79 5.84
N PRO A 34 3.97 8.05 5.33
CA PRO A 34 3.11 9.10 5.86
C PRO A 34 1.61 8.90 5.61
N THR A 35 1.23 8.04 4.66
CA THR A 35 -0.17 7.84 4.28
C THR A 35 -0.92 6.87 5.20
N GLU A 36 -0.25 5.79 5.62
CA GLU A 36 -0.84 4.70 6.43
C GLU A 36 -0.01 4.31 7.66
N GLY A 37 1.25 4.80 7.77
CA GLY A 37 2.14 4.53 8.89
C GLY A 37 1.94 5.49 10.07
N LEU A 38 2.98 5.59 10.92
CA LEU A 38 2.94 6.31 12.19
C LEU A 38 2.48 7.77 12.05
N LEU A 39 2.86 8.45 10.96
CA LEU A 39 2.52 9.85 10.73
C LEU A 39 1.11 10.08 10.18
N SER A 40 0.42 9.05 9.75
CA SER A 40 -0.90 9.18 9.12
C SER A 40 -1.92 9.89 10.00
N GLN A 41 -2.02 9.53 11.28
CA GLN A 41 -2.92 10.18 12.21
C GLN A 41 -2.36 11.50 12.75
N PRO A 42 -1.10 11.60 13.23
CA PRO A 42 -0.52 12.87 13.69
C PRO A 42 -0.64 14.00 12.68
N VAL A 43 -0.41 13.76 11.39
CA VAL A 43 -0.57 14.79 10.35
C VAL A 43 -2.01 15.27 10.23
N LYS A 44 -3.00 14.38 10.31
CA LYS A 44 -4.42 14.75 10.30
C LYS A 44 -4.78 15.55 11.56
N SER A 45 -4.24 15.18 12.73
CA SER A 45 -4.40 15.91 13.99
C SER A 45 -3.84 17.34 13.88
N ILE A 46 -2.63 17.51 13.33
CA ILE A 46 -2.04 18.83 13.06
C ILE A 46 -2.95 19.67 12.14
N LEU A 47 -3.39 19.12 11.02
CA LEU A 47 -4.25 19.83 10.08
C LEU A 47 -5.58 20.26 10.72
N LYS A 48 -6.16 19.38 11.54
CA LYS A 48 -7.37 19.65 12.30
C LYS A 48 -7.17 20.75 13.35
N SER A 49 -6.04 20.74 14.09
CA SER A 49 -5.70 21.78 15.07
C SER A 49 -5.54 23.16 14.40
N TRP A 50 -5.15 23.21 13.13
CA TRP A 50 -5.09 24.42 12.31
C TRP A 50 -6.45 24.83 11.73
N SER A 51 -7.54 24.15 12.09
CA SER A 51 -8.90 24.40 11.56
C SER A 51 -8.99 24.32 10.04
N ILE A 52 -8.20 23.45 9.41
CA ILE A 52 -8.26 23.21 7.97
C ILE A 52 -9.59 22.52 7.62
N ARG A 53 -10.20 22.93 6.50
CA ARG A 53 -11.49 22.38 6.06
C ARG A 53 -11.39 20.87 5.80
N PRO A 54 -12.43 20.08 6.09
CA PRO A 54 -12.44 18.62 5.87
C PRO A 54 -12.02 18.19 4.47
N GLY A 55 -12.50 18.89 3.42
CA GLY A 55 -12.11 18.57 2.04
C GLY A 55 -10.64 18.85 1.74
N ASP A 56 -10.05 19.89 2.34
CA ASP A 56 -8.61 20.16 2.20
C ASP A 56 -7.76 19.11 2.92
N ILE A 57 -8.23 18.56 4.05
CA ILE A 57 -7.59 17.42 4.74
C ILE A 57 -7.61 16.18 3.84
N VAL A 58 -8.76 15.89 3.21
CA VAL A 58 -8.87 14.78 2.25
C VAL A 58 -7.99 15.02 1.02
N LEU A 59 -7.97 16.24 0.49
CA LEU A 59 -7.09 16.61 -0.62
C LEU A 59 -5.61 16.40 -0.25
N PHE A 60 -5.20 16.88 0.93
CA PHE A 60 -3.84 16.70 1.45
C PHE A 60 -3.44 15.20 1.47
N THR A 61 -4.27 14.36 2.10
CA THR A 61 -4.01 12.93 2.18
C THR A 61 -4.01 12.24 0.81
N SER A 62 -4.87 12.69 -0.11
CA SER A 62 -4.90 12.18 -1.49
C SER A 62 -3.62 12.53 -2.26
N LEU A 63 -3.11 13.76 -2.10
CA LEU A 63 -1.87 14.19 -2.74
C LEU A 63 -0.65 13.45 -2.20
N MET A 64 -0.65 13.05 -0.93
CA MET A 64 0.42 12.22 -0.35
C MET A 64 0.54 10.84 -0.98
N VAL A 65 -0.50 10.32 -1.64
CA VAL A 65 -0.45 9.03 -2.36
C VAL A 65 0.20 9.16 -3.76
N VAL A 66 0.29 10.37 -4.32
CA VAL A 66 0.82 10.58 -5.68
C VAL A 66 2.21 9.94 -5.90
N PRO A 67 3.19 10.02 -4.97
CA PRO A 67 4.47 9.35 -5.13
C PRO A 67 4.36 7.82 -5.35
N TRP A 68 3.34 7.19 -4.78
CA TRP A 68 3.07 5.75 -4.96
C TRP A 68 2.52 5.41 -6.34
N CYS A 69 1.87 6.38 -7.01
CA CYS A 69 1.36 6.21 -8.37
C CYS A 69 2.50 6.11 -9.40
N VAL A 70 3.65 6.70 -9.12
CA VAL A 70 4.81 6.72 -10.03
C VAL A 70 5.86 5.65 -9.73
N LYS A 71 5.56 4.67 -8.87
CA LYS A 71 6.47 3.53 -8.57
C LYS A 71 7.12 2.85 -9.78
N PRO A 72 6.42 2.63 -10.92
CA PRO A 72 7.05 2.04 -12.10
C PRO A 72 8.25 2.83 -12.61
N LEU A 73 8.22 4.17 -12.50
CA LEU A 73 9.34 5.03 -12.89
C LEU A 73 10.55 4.83 -11.97
N TYR A 74 10.33 4.68 -10.66
CA TYR A 74 11.41 4.40 -9.70
C TYR A 74 12.08 3.05 -9.98
N GLY A 75 11.28 2.03 -10.34
CA GLY A 75 11.77 0.73 -10.76
C GLY A 75 12.66 0.83 -12.01
N LEU A 76 12.17 1.49 -13.07
CA LEU A 76 12.93 1.72 -14.29
C LEU A 76 14.25 2.45 -14.00
N LEU A 77 14.24 3.52 -13.22
CA LEU A 77 15.45 4.26 -12.87
C LEU A 77 16.43 3.38 -12.09
N SER A 78 15.98 2.65 -11.08
CA SER A 78 16.86 1.80 -10.29
C SER A 78 17.38 0.57 -11.04
N ASP A 79 16.67 0.09 -12.07
CA ASP A 79 17.08 -1.06 -12.88
C ASP A 79 18.14 -0.70 -13.93
N PHE A 80 18.02 0.49 -14.55
CA PHE A 80 18.80 0.85 -15.74
C PHE A 80 19.80 1.97 -15.53
N VAL A 81 19.68 2.76 -14.45
CA VAL A 81 20.58 3.87 -14.14
C VAL A 81 21.34 3.58 -12.84
N PRO A 82 22.52 2.92 -12.91
CA PRO A 82 23.30 2.66 -11.71
C PRO A 82 23.88 3.97 -11.15
N LEU A 83 23.69 4.24 -9.85
CA LEU A 83 24.31 5.35 -9.14
C LEU A 83 25.59 4.88 -8.46
N ALA A 84 26.73 5.52 -8.77
CA ALA A 84 28.07 5.09 -8.31
C ALA A 84 28.37 3.60 -8.60
N GLY A 85 27.83 3.07 -9.71
CA GLY A 85 28.00 1.68 -10.11
C GLY A 85 27.08 0.66 -9.43
N TYR A 86 26.17 1.09 -8.55
CA TYR A 86 25.24 0.20 -7.85
C TYR A 86 23.79 0.55 -8.17
N ARG A 87 22.95 -0.50 -8.36
CA ARG A 87 21.53 -0.34 -8.72
C ARG A 87 20.59 -0.36 -7.53
N ARG A 88 20.94 -1.09 -6.47
CA ARG A 88 20.08 -1.22 -5.28
C ARG A 88 20.65 -0.47 -4.08
N LYS A 89 21.90 -0.74 -3.76
CA LYS A 89 22.57 -0.18 -2.58
C LYS A 89 22.54 1.35 -2.56
N SER A 90 22.94 2.00 -3.67
CA SER A 90 23.00 3.46 -3.74
C SER A 90 21.63 4.11 -3.64
N TYR A 91 20.64 3.58 -4.37
CA TYR A 91 19.28 4.11 -4.29
C TYR A 91 18.69 3.95 -2.90
N LEU A 92 18.79 2.77 -2.28
CA LEU A 92 18.27 2.54 -0.94
C LEU A 92 18.93 3.45 0.09
N ALA A 93 20.27 3.62 0.04
CA ALA A 93 20.99 4.48 0.96
C ALA A 93 20.59 5.96 0.78
N ILE A 94 20.53 6.45 -0.46
CA ILE A 94 20.19 7.85 -0.77
C ILE A 94 18.73 8.14 -0.39
N THR A 95 17.78 7.32 -0.81
CA THR A 95 16.37 7.56 -0.52
C THR A 95 16.09 7.49 0.98
N SER A 96 16.64 6.51 1.69
CA SER A 96 16.50 6.43 3.14
C SER A 96 17.19 7.61 3.87
N ALA A 97 18.33 8.08 3.38
CA ALA A 97 18.99 9.28 3.93
C ALA A 97 18.17 10.55 3.68
N VAL A 98 17.58 10.70 2.48
CA VAL A 98 16.68 11.83 2.16
C VAL A 98 15.46 11.79 3.08
N ALA A 99 14.83 10.64 3.25
CA ALA A 99 13.71 10.50 4.19
C ALA A 99 14.12 10.87 5.61
N ALA A 100 15.27 10.37 6.10
CA ALA A 100 15.78 10.67 7.43
C ALA A 100 16.00 12.18 7.63
N ILE A 101 16.74 12.82 6.72
CA ILE A 101 17.07 14.26 6.80
C ILE A 101 15.79 15.10 6.79
N THR A 102 14.83 14.79 5.92
CA THR A 102 13.60 15.56 5.78
C THR A 102 12.66 15.37 6.97
N TYR A 103 12.54 14.17 7.51
CA TYR A 103 11.77 13.95 8.75
C TYR A 103 12.41 14.65 9.96
N LEU A 104 13.72 14.55 10.11
CA LEU A 104 14.44 15.28 11.18
C LEU A 104 14.32 16.80 11.00
N ALA A 105 14.37 17.29 9.74
CA ALA A 105 14.16 18.71 9.47
C ALA A 105 12.73 19.14 9.87
N LEU A 106 11.70 18.35 9.62
CA LEU A 106 10.32 18.65 10.04
C LEU A 106 10.16 18.64 11.56
N PHE A 107 10.90 17.80 12.29
CA PHE A 107 10.91 17.80 13.75
C PHE A 107 11.57 19.07 14.32
N PHE A 108 12.74 19.48 13.80
CA PHE A 108 13.46 20.66 14.32
C PHE A 108 12.93 21.99 13.78
N PHE A 109 12.31 21.98 12.61
CA PHE A 109 11.80 23.14 11.90
C PHE A 109 10.36 22.87 11.41
N PRO A 110 9.39 22.85 12.34
CA PRO A 110 8.00 22.55 11.98
C PRO A 110 7.43 23.57 10.99
N ALA A 111 6.50 23.14 10.17
CA ALA A 111 5.81 24.04 9.25
C ALA A 111 5.01 25.10 10.02
N PRO A 112 4.93 26.36 9.52
CA PRO A 112 4.12 27.40 10.13
C PRO A 112 2.66 26.97 10.26
N SER A 113 2.03 27.24 11.39
CA SER A 113 0.63 26.90 11.64
C SER A 113 -0.30 27.53 10.60
N GLY A 114 -1.18 26.72 10.02
CA GLY A 114 -2.13 27.13 8.99
C GLY A 114 -1.60 27.04 7.55
N ASP A 115 -0.30 26.91 7.34
CA ASP A 115 0.27 26.76 5.98
C ASP A 115 0.39 25.27 5.59
N TRP A 116 -0.76 24.66 5.35
CA TRP A 116 -0.83 23.25 5.03
C TRP A 116 -0.15 22.89 3.69
N TRP A 117 -0.03 23.83 2.74
CA TRP A 117 0.69 23.61 1.50
C TRP A 117 2.19 23.44 1.72
N ARG A 118 2.81 24.20 2.63
CA ARG A 118 4.21 24.01 3.00
C ARG A 118 4.41 22.69 3.71
N LEU A 119 3.50 22.32 4.61
CA LEU A 119 3.54 21.02 5.27
C LEU A 119 3.44 19.88 4.23
N LEU A 120 2.50 19.97 3.28
CA LEU A 120 2.34 19.00 2.20
C LEU A 120 3.63 18.84 1.38
N LEU A 121 4.20 19.95 0.90
CA LEU A 121 5.41 19.91 0.08
C LEU A 121 6.60 19.32 0.87
N ALA A 122 6.71 19.66 2.15
CA ALA A 122 7.76 19.12 3.02
C ALA A 122 7.59 17.59 3.25
N ILE A 123 6.35 17.10 3.44
CA ILE A 123 6.08 15.67 3.63
C ILE A 123 6.15 14.89 2.31
N LEU A 124 5.86 15.50 1.16
CA LEU A 124 5.99 14.83 -0.15
C LEU A 124 7.42 14.37 -0.44
N ILE A 125 8.44 15.05 0.08
CA ILE A 125 9.83 14.66 -0.10
C ILE A 125 10.12 13.30 0.56
N PRO A 126 9.92 13.11 1.88
CA PRO A 126 10.13 11.81 2.50
C PRO A 126 9.14 10.74 1.99
N THR A 127 7.89 11.11 1.64
CA THR A 127 6.94 10.17 1.02
C THR A 127 7.49 9.61 -0.30
N THR A 128 8.03 10.49 -1.16
CA THR A 128 8.67 10.07 -2.42
C THR A 128 9.88 9.18 -2.15
N ALA A 129 10.69 9.53 -1.18
CA ALA A 129 11.86 8.76 -0.79
C ALA A 129 11.50 7.37 -0.26
N VAL A 130 10.47 7.25 0.58
CA VAL A 130 9.95 5.98 1.11
C VAL A 130 9.34 5.14 -0.01
N ALA A 131 8.51 5.73 -0.89
CA ALA A 131 7.93 5.04 -2.03
C ALA A 131 9.00 4.49 -2.97
N TRP A 132 10.07 5.22 -3.21
CA TRP A 132 11.21 4.75 -4.01
C TRP A 132 11.99 3.65 -3.29
N SER A 133 12.31 3.84 -2.02
CA SER A 133 12.95 2.83 -1.18
C SER A 133 12.19 1.50 -1.22
N SER A 134 10.85 1.53 -1.20
CA SER A 134 10.03 0.32 -1.25
C SER A 134 10.23 -0.48 -2.52
N VAL A 135 10.31 0.18 -3.67
CA VAL A 135 10.57 -0.48 -4.97
C VAL A 135 11.95 -1.15 -4.97
N VAL A 136 12.94 -0.49 -4.37
CA VAL A 136 14.30 -1.05 -4.28
C VAL A 136 14.35 -2.27 -3.35
N VAL A 137 13.65 -2.22 -2.21
CA VAL A 137 13.57 -3.37 -1.27
C VAL A 137 12.83 -4.55 -1.90
N ASP A 138 11.74 -4.29 -2.64
CA ASP A 138 11.00 -5.31 -3.39
C ASP A 138 11.91 -6.01 -4.42
N ALA A 139 12.71 -5.23 -5.14
CA ALA A 139 13.68 -5.78 -6.08
C ALA A 139 14.78 -6.60 -5.39
N LEU A 140 15.31 -6.14 -4.24
CA LEU A 140 16.27 -6.91 -3.43
C LEU A 140 15.67 -8.22 -2.94
N MET A 141 14.40 -8.22 -2.51
CA MET A 141 13.69 -9.42 -2.08
C MET A 141 13.65 -10.46 -3.20
N VAL A 142 13.35 -10.04 -4.43
CA VAL A 142 13.33 -10.93 -5.59
C VAL A 142 14.73 -11.42 -5.94
N GLU A 143 15.72 -10.52 -6.03
CA GLU A 143 17.10 -10.84 -6.39
C GLU A 143 17.77 -11.80 -5.40
N TRP A 144 17.48 -11.66 -4.10
CA TRP A 144 18.02 -12.54 -3.07
C TRP A 144 17.21 -13.83 -2.86
N GLY A 145 15.90 -13.78 -3.08
CA GLY A 145 14.99 -14.88 -2.84
C GLY A 145 14.91 -15.89 -3.97
N GLN A 146 14.94 -15.45 -5.23
CA GLN A 146 14.79 -16.34 -6.40
C GLN A 146 15.89 -17.41 -6.49
N PRO A 147 17.19 -17.08 -6.38
CA PRO A 147 18.25 -18.10 -6.50
C PRO A 147 18.19 -19.17 -5.41
N LEU A 148 17.57 -18.84 -4.28
CA LEU A 148 17.44 -19.71 -3.11
C LEU A 148 16.09 -20.44 -3.03
N GLY A 149 15.13 -20.11 -3.91
CA GLY A 149 13.79 -20.68 -3.91
C GLY A 149 12.94 -20.30 -2.68
N ILE A 150 13.22 -19.14 -2.04
CA ILE A 150 12.55 -18.70 -0.79
C ILE A 150 11.72 -17.43 -0.95
N THR A 151 11.48 -16.97 -2.18
CA THR A 151 10.76 -15.72 -2.46
C THR A 151 9.40 -15.66 -1.75
N GLY A 152 8.63 -16.74 -1.76
CA GLY A 152 7.34 -16.80 -1.07
C GLY A 152 7.45 -16.63 0.46
N ARG A 153 8.53 -17.11 1.09
CA ARG A 153 8.79 -16.87 2.52
C ARG A 153 9.14 -15.42 2.80
N LEU A 154 9.96 -14.82 1.95
CA LEU A 154 10.34 -13.41 2.09
C LEU A 154 9.14 -12.50 1.86
N GLN A 155 8.21 -12.87 0.98
CA GLN A 155 6.95 -12.17 0.78
C GLN A 155 6.04 -12.25 2.02
N ALA A 156 5.98 -13.40 2.67
CA ALA A 156 5.26 -13.52 3.94
C ALA A 156 5.90 -12.66 5.05
N VAL A 157 7.22 -12.54 5.07
CA VAL A 157 7.94 -11.64 5.98
C VAL A 157 7.61 -10.17 5.69
N GLN A 158 7.57 -9.78 4.42
CA GLN A 158 7.17 -8.43 3.98
C GLN A 158 5.82 -8.05 4.56
N TRP A 159 4.77 -8.80 4.23
CA TRP A 159 3.42 -8.49 4.70
C TRP A 159 3.27 -8.60 6.21
N GLY A 160 3.93 -9.58 6.82
CA GLY A 160 3.96 -9.70 8.27
C GLY A 160 4.60 -8.49 8.96
N ALA A 161 5.69 -7.96 8.40
CA ALA A 161 6.38 -6.79 8.93
C ALA A 161 5.55 -5.50 8.74
N ILE A 162 4.90 -5.33 7.56
CA ILE A 162 4.03 -4.18 7.28
C ILE A 162 2.83 -4.17 8.24
N TRP A 163 2.11 -5.29 8.39
CA TRP A 163 0.97 -5.34 9.32
C TRP A 163 1.38 -5.19 10.79
N ALA A 164 2.56 -5.72 11.17
CA ALA A 164 3.09 -5.49 12.52
C ALA A 164 3.40 -4.00 12.75
N ALA A 165 3.96 -3.30 11.75
CA ALA A 165 4.14 -1.85 11.80
C ALA A 165 2.79 -1.14 11.95
N THR A 166 1.80 -1.42 11.10
CA THR A 166 0.48 -0.78 11.14
C THR A 166 -0.24 -0.97 12.48
N ILE A 167 -0.10 -2.16 13.12
CA ILE A 167 -0.66 -2.37 14.47
C ILE A 167 -0.03 -1.43 15.50
N ILE A 168 1.29 -1.26 15.43
CA ILE A 168 2.03 -0.38 16.33
C ILE A 168 1.71 1.09 16.02
N ASP A 169 1.71 1.44 14.73
CA ASP A 169 1.49 2.80 14.25
C ASP A 169 0.10 3.34 14.61
N GLY A 170 -0.92 2.50 14.54
CA GLY A 170 -2.26 2.87 14.99
C GLY A 170 -2.28 3.27 16.47
N ALA A 171 -1.76 2.42 17.34
CA ALA A 171 -1.73 2.69 18.79
C ALA A 171 -0.84 3.90 19.13
N TRP A 172 0.37 3.96 18.58
CA TRP A 172 1.32 5.06 18.84
C TRP A 172 0.90 6.37 18.16
N GLY A 173 0.40 6.33 16.92
CA GLY A 173 -0.12 7.50 16.23
C GLY A 173 -1.31 8.11 16.96
N GLY A 174 -2.20 7.25 17.50
CA GLY A 174 -3.30 7.67 18.37
C GLY A 174 -2.82 8.35 19.64
N TYR A 175 -1.83 7.74 20.32
CA TYR A 175 -1.22 8.31 21.53
C TYR A 175 -0.56 9.67 21.25
N LEU A 176 0.24 9.78 20.22
CA LEU A 176 0.91 11.04 19.83
C LEU A 176 -0.11 12.16 19.56
N SER A 177 -1.19 11.84 18.82
CA SER A 177 -2.26 12.78 18.52
C SER A 177 -3.05 13.18 19.78
N GLN A 178 -3.38 12.22 20.66
CA GLN A 178 -4.14 12.49 21.89
C GLN A 178 -3.35 13.36 22.90
N THR A 179 -2.02 13.21 22.91
CA THR A 179 -1.13 13.92 23.85
C THR A 179 -0.51 15.20 23.26
N HIS A 180 -0.86 15.55 22.03
CA HIS A 180 -0.29 16.69 21.30
C HIS A 180 1.23 16.60 21.16
N LEU A 181 1.72 15.40 20.89
CA LEU A 181 3.14 15.08 20.65
C LEU A 181 3.38 14.66 19.20
N GLU A 182 2.61 15.19 18.25
CA GLU A 182 2.63 14.81 16.84
C GLU A 182 4.02 14.92 16.21
N ASP A 183 4.80 15.92 16.61
CA ASP A 183 6.17 16.15 16.11
C ASP A 183 7.12 14.98 16.39
N TRP A 184 6.91 14.25 17.50
CA TRP A 184 7.74 13.09 17.82
C TRP A 184 7.61 11.96 16.80
N GLY A 185 6.51 11.90 16.08
CA GLY A 185 6.34 10.99 14.95
C GLY A 185 7.38 11.24 13.87
N PHE A 186 7.68 12.50 13.54
CA PHE A 186 8.74 12.85 12.58
C PHE A 186 10.13 12.42 13.08
N LEU A 187 10.42 12.62 14.37
CA LEU A 187 11.69 12.17 14.95
C LEU A 187 11.86 10.66 14.83
N ILE A 188 10.85 9.89 15.22
CA ILE A 188 10.86 8.41 15.14
C ILE A 188 11.09 7.95 13.70
N CYS A 189 10.31 8.45 12.74
CA CYS A 189 10.46 8.13 11.32
C CYS A 189 11.84 8.51 10.78
N GLY A 190 12.37 9.66 11.22
CA GLY A 190 13.71 10.13 10.83
C GLY A 190 14.83 9.20 11.32
N VAL A 191 14.80 8.82 12.60
CA VAL A 191 15.79 7.90 13.20
C VAL A 191 15.72 6.52 12.55
N LEU A 192 14.52 5.97 12.35
CA LEU A 192 14.34 4.67 11.71
C LEU A 192 14.82 4.68 10.25
N SER A 193 14.53 5.76 9.50
CA SER A 193 15.01 5.91 8.12
C SER A 193 16.53 6.03 8.05
N ALA A 194 17.16 6.73 9.00
CA ALA A 194 18.61 6.77 9.13
C ALA A 194 19.21 5.38 9.41
N GLY A 195 18.54 4.60 10.24
CA GLY A 195 18.90 3.19 10.49
C GLY A 195 18.88 2.34 9.22
N VAL A 196 17.87 2.50 8.36
CA VAL A 196 17.80 1.80 7.05
C VAL A 196 18.90 2.29 6.10
N ALA A 197 19.19 3.59 6.06
CA ALA A 197 20.31 4.11 5.26
C ALA A 197 21.64 3.48 5.67
N LEU A 198 21.91 3.39 6.97
CA LEU A 198 23.10 2.72 7.52
C LEU A 198 23.11 1.22 7.19
N LEU A 199 21.97 0.54 7.37
CA LEU A 199 21.82 -0.88 7.06
C LEU A 199 22.07 -1.14 5.57
N ALA A 200 21.61 -0.26 4.67
CA ALA A 200 21.87 -0.35 3.23
C ALA A 200 23.38 -0.26 2.93
N LEU A 201 24.08 0.66 3.57
CA LEU A 201 25.52 0.83 3.36
C LEU A 201 26.35 -0.34 3.87
N VAL A 202 25.98 -0.94 5.01
CA VAL A 202 26.75 -1.99 5.69
C VAL A 202 26.40 -3.39 5.18
N VAL A 203 25.11 -3.67 4.99
CA VAL A 203 24.61 -5.05 4.78
C VAL A 203 24.38 -5.35 3.30
N VAL A 204 23.90 -4.37 2.50
CA VAL A 204 23.62 -4.62 1.09
C VAL A 204 24.94 -4.73 0.31
N ARG A 205 25.24 -5.95 -0.13
CA ARG A 205 26.38 -6.26 -0.97
C ARG A 205 25.91 -6.50 -2.39
N GLU A 206 26.33 -5.66 -3.30
CA GLU A 206 25.97 -5.72 -4.70
C GLU A 206 27.24 -5.59 -5.56
N PRO A 207 27.43 -6.43 -6.59
CA PRO A 207 28.51 -6.24 -7.55
C PRO A 207 28.24 -5.00 -8.41
N ALA A 208 29.28 -4.20 -8.66
CA ALA A 208 29.18 -3.05 -9.54
C ALA A 208 28.83 -3.53 -10.97
N ARG A 209 27.85 -2.90 -11.62
CA ARG A 209 27.42 -3.21 -12.98
C ARG A 209 27.32 -1.94 -13.82
N PRO A 210 27.80 -1.97 -15.09
CA PRO A 210 27.57 -0.87 -16.02
C PRO A 210 26.08 -0.80 -16.42
N ALA A 211 25.67 0.36 -16.95
CA ALA A 211 24.35 0.53 -17.54
C ALA A 211 24.24 -0.34 -18.82
N ASP A 212 23.08 -0.98 -19.01
CA ASP A 212 22.80 -1.82 -20.19
C ASP A 212 21.59 -1.26 -20.97
N GLU A 213 21.88 -0.58 -22.08
CA GLU A 213 20.86 0.06 -22.93
C GLU A 213 19.99 -0.96 -23.69
N GLY A 214 20.53 -2.14 -24.03
CA GLY A 214 19.81 -3.18 -24.79
C GLY A 214 18.64 -3.76 -23.99
N THR A 215 18.84 -3.98 -22.71
CA THR A 215 17.82 -4.51 -21.80
C THR A 215 16.66 -3.52 -21.62
N PHE A 216 16.93 -2.21 -21.57
CA PHE A 216 15.90 -1.19 -21.49
C PHE A 216 14.95 -1.18 -22.70
N GLN A 217 15.50 -1.23 -23.93
CA GLN A 217 14.69 -1.25 -25.14
C GLN A 217 13.83 -2.52 -25.23
N LEU A 218 14.37 -3.67 -24.82
CA LEU A 218 13.61 -4.93 -24.78
C LEU A 218 12.47 -4.86 -23.78
N ALA A 219 12.72 -4.36 -22.56
CA ALA A 219 11.70 -4.22 -21.53
C ALA A 219 10.56 -3.29 -21.96
N THR A 220 10.87 -2.13 -22.55
CA THR A 220 9.86 -1.18 -23.03
C THR A 220 9.02 -1.75 -24.19
N ARG A 221 9.62 -2.48 -25.12
CA ARG A 221 8.89 -3.16 -26.21
C ARG A 221 7.95 -4.25 -25.69
N THR A 222 8.44 -5.08 -24.77
CA THR A 222 7.64 -6.15 -24.17
C THR A 222 6.45 -5.58 -23.39
N LEU A 223 6.69 -4.49 -22.65
CA LEU A 223 5.64 -3.79 -21.93
C LEU A 223 4.59 -3.18 -22.87
N ALA A 224 5.02 -2.50 -23.93
CA ALA A 224 4.12 -1.92 -24.93
C ALA A 224 3.25 -2.99 -25.64
N ALA A 225 3.79 -4.18 -25.86
CA ALA A 225 3.03 -5.31 -26.39
C ALA A 225 2.03 -5.87 -25.37
N ALA A 226 2.43 -6.00 -24.10
CA ALA A 226 1.56 -6.53 -23.04
C ALA A 226 0.36 -5.62 -22.77
N VAL A 227 0.54 -4.31 -22.70
CA VAL A 227 -0.54 -3.32 -22.43
C VAL A 227 -1.62 -3.32 -23.53
N ARG A 228 -1.31 -3.81 -24.74
CA ARG A 228 -2.29 -3.92 -25.84
C ARG A 228 -3.15 -5.19 -25.77
N GLN A 229 -2.82 -6.15 -24.93
CA GLN A 229 -3.60 -7.37 -24.78
C GLN A 229 -4.93 -7.08 -24.10
N ARG A 230 -6.03 -7.61 -24.66
CA ARG A 230 -7.39 -7.39 -24.15
C ARG A 230 -7.56 -7.87 -22.71
N SER A 231 -6.97 -9.00 -22.34
CA SER A 231 -6.96 -9.51 -20.96
C SER A 231 -6.32 -8.54 -19.98
N VAL A 232 -5.18 -7.93 -20.35
CA VAL A 232 -4.48 -6.94 -19.53
C VAL A 232 -5.33 -5.68 -19.35
N VAL A 233 -5.96 -5.19 -20.42
CA VAL A 233 -6.84 -4.02 -20.35
C VAL A 233 -8.08 -4.28 -19.49
N LEU A 234 -8.71 -5.46 -19.59
CA LEU A 234 -9.86 -5.83 -18.76
C LEU A 234 -9.49 -5.94 -17.28
N VAL A 235 -8.32 -6.52 -16.98
CA VAL A 235 -7.82 -6.61 -15.60
C VAL A 235 -7.48 -5.21 -15.07
N ALA A 236 -6.83 -4.37 -15.86
CA ALA A 236 -6.54 -2.98 -15.49
C ALA A 236 -7.84 -2.22 -15.15
N LEU A 237 -8.87 -2.34 -16.00
CA LEU A 237 -10.18 -1.71 -15.77
C LEU A 237 -10.88 -2.27 -14.52
N PHE A 238 -10.82 -3.59 -14.31
CA PHE A 238 -11.34 -4.21 -13.10
C PHE A 238 -10.66 -3.69 -11.84
N LEU A 239 -9.33 -3.67 -11.81
CA LEU A 239 -8.56 -3.16 -10.69
C LEU A 239 -8.84 -1.69 -10.43
N PHE A 240 -8.97 -0.87 -11.49
CA PHE A 240 -9.31 0.54 -11.39
C PHE A 240 -10.69 0.73 -10.74
N ILE A 241 -11.73 0.04 -11.23
CA ILE A 241 -13.09 0.16 -10.69
C ILE A 241 -13.18 -0.40 -9.27
N TRP A 242 -12.53 -1.52 -8.98
CA TRP A 242 -12.51 -2.13 -7.65
C TRP A 242 -11.86 -1.22 -6.60
N SER A 243 -10.81 -0.49 -6.98
CA SER A 243 -10.11 0.46 -6.10
C SER A 243 -10.79 1.82 -6.02
N PHE A 244 -11.81 2.09 -6.84
CA PHE A 244 -12.46 3.39 -6.92
C PHE A 244 -13.52 3.52 -5.82
N SER A 245 -13.08 3.80 -4.59
CA SER A 245 -13.97 4.08 -3.46
C SER A 245 -13.77 5.51 -2.96
N PRO A 246 -14.79 6.38 -3.05
CA PRO A 246 -14.73 7.76 -2.54
C PRO A 246 -14.66 7.86 -1.01
N PHE A 247 -14.90 6.77 -0.29
CA PHE A 247 -14.74 6.75 1.14
C PHE A 247 -13.27 6.72 1.54
N SER A 248 -12.83 7.64 2.40
CA SER A 248 -11.43 7.74 2.80
C SER A 248 -11.24 7.62 4.31
N ASN A 249 -10.03 7.21 4.70
CA ASN A 249 -9.62 7.16 6.10
C ASN A 249 -9.65 8.57 6.77
N ALA A 250 -9.46 9.65 5.98
CA ALA A 250 -9.59 11.02 6.50
C ALA A 250 -11.04 11.37 6.88
N ILE A 251 -12.02 10.95 6.09
CA ILE A 251 -13.43 11.14 6.40
C ILE A 251 -13.82 10.31 7.64
N LEU A 252 -13.33 9.06 7.73
CA LEU A 252 -13.53 8.22 8.92
C LEU A 252 -12.95 8.88 10.18
N TYR A 253 -11.72 9.41 10.08
CA TYR A 253 -11.07 10.11 11.18
C TYR A 253 -11.91 11.29 11.67
N LEU A 254 -12.35 12.17 10.77
CA LEU A 254 -13.19 13.31 11.13
C LEU A 254 -14.51 12.87 11.76
N HIS A 255 -15.17 11.86 11.19
CA HIS A 255 -16.40 11.33 11.75
C HIS A 255 -16.21 10.78 13.16
N MET A 256 -15.19 9.98 13.42
CA MET A 256 -14.93 9.43 14.75
C MET A 256 -14.55 10.50 15.77
N THR A 257 -13.71 11.47 15.39
CA THR A 257 -13.18 12.46 16.33
C THR A 257 -14.09 13.67 16.51
N ASP A 258 -14.73 14.15 15.45
CA ASP A 258 -15.53 15.38 15.48
C ASP A 258 -17.02 15.12 15.72
N ASP A 259 -17.59 14.11 15.05
CA ASP A 259 -19.03 13.85 15.14
C ASP A 259 -19.34 12.95 16.34
N LEU A 260 -18.66 11.79 16.45
CA LEU A 260 -18.87 10.82 17.51
C LEU A 260 -18.11 11.14 18.81
N LYS A 261 -17.17 12.10 18.78
CA LYS A 261 -16.35 12.52 19.95
C LYS A 261 -15.59 11.37 20.61
N LEU A 262 -15.16 10.39 19.84
CA LEU A 262 -14.53 9.18 20.37
C LEU A 262 -13.06 9.36 20.78
N GLY A 263 -12.45 10.49 20.42
CA GLY A 263 -11.07 10.81 20.76
C GLY A 263 -10.01 10.19 19.81
N GLU A 264 -8.85 10.81 19.79
CA GLU A 264 -7.74 10.50 18.88
C GLU A 264 -7.17 9.08 19.14
N GLN A 265 -6.97 8.74 20.43
CA GLN A 265 -6.45 7.43 20.80
C GLN A 265 -7.34 6.29 20.30
N LEU A 266 -8.67 6.44 20.44
CA LEU A 266 -9.60 5.39 20.03
C LEU A 266 -9.58 5.19 18.50
N PHE A 267 -9.41 6.27 17.73
CA PHE A 267 -9.22 6.15 16.29
C PHE A 267 -7.95 5.34 15.98
N GLY A 268 -6.82 5.66 16.62
CA GLY A 268 -5.58 4.92 16.45
C GLY A 268 -5.68 3.45 16.83
N ASP A 269 -6.28 3.17 17.99
CA ASP A 269 -6.54 1.79 18.43
C ASP A 269 -7.44 1.03 17.45
N SER A 270 -8.42 1.70 16.83
CA SER A 270 -9.28 1.10 15.81
C SER A 270 -8.54 0.75 14.53
N ILE A 271 -7.55 1.55 14.13
CA ILE A 271 -6.65 1.23 13.01
C ILE A 271 -5.78 0.00 13.33
N SER A 272 -5.28 -0.11 14.57
CA SER A 272 -4.56 -1.32 15.01
C SER A 272 -5.42 -2.58 14.93
N VAL A 273 -6.70 -2.48 15.33
CA VAL A 273 -7.65 -3.59 15.25
C VAL A 273 -8.01 -3.92 13.79
N LEU A 274 -8.11 -2.92 12.92
CA LEU A 274 -8.27 -3.11 11.47
C LEU A 274 -7.09 -3.91 10.89
N ALA A 275 -5.86 -3.52 11.23
CA ALA A 275 -4.65 -4.22 10.78
C ALA A 275 -4.61 -5.67 11.29
N LEU A 276 -5.10 -5.94 12.51
CA LEU A 276 -5.27 -7.31 13.01
C LEU A 276 -6.27 -8.10 12.15
N GLY A 277 -7.39 -7.49 11.75
CA GLY A 277 -8.35 -8.08 10.81
C GLY A 277 -7.71 -8.43 9.47
N CYS A 278 -6.89 -7.53 8.92
CA CYS A 278 -6.12 -7.76 7.70
C CYS A 278 -5.13 -8.94 7.84
N LEU A 279 -4.44 -9.03 8.97
CA LEU A 279 -3.50 -10.12 9.25
C LEU A 279 -4.23 -11.48 9.30
N VAL A 280 -5.35 -11.55 10.01
CA VAL A 280 -6.19 -12.75 10.11
C VAL A 280 -6.71 -13.17 8.73
N ALA A 281 -7.19 -12.22 7.91
CA ALA A 281 -7.64 -12.48 6.55
C ALA A 281 -6.51 -13.02 5.65
N SER A 282 -5.31 -12.43 5.76
CA SER A 282 -4.14 -12.86 4.98
C SER A 282 -3.72 -14.29 5.29
N VAL A 283 -3.68 -14.64 6.57
CA VAL A 283 -3.41 -16.01 7.04
C VAL A 283 -4.54 -16.95 6.57
N GLY A 284 -5.79 -16.55 6.76
CA GLY A 284 -6.96 -17.30 6.34
C GLY A 284 -6.97 -17.63 4.84
N TYR A 285 -6.61 -16.65 3.99
CA TYR A 285 -6.55 -16.82 2.54
C TYR A 285 -5.66 -17.99 2.12
N SER A 286 -4.54 -18.20 2.78
CA SER A 286 -3.61 -19.30 2.49
C SER A 286 -4.25 -20.70 2.61
N PHE A 287 -5.30 -20.84 3.43
CA PHE A 287 -5.99 -22.12 3.64
C PHE A 287 -7.09 -22.41 2.61
N TYR A 288 -7.75 -21.38 2.08
CA TYR A 288 -8.88 -21.59 1.17
C TYR A 288 -8.61 -21.21 -0.29
N CYS A 289 -7.61 -20.40 -0.61
CA CYS A 289 -7.30 -19.98 -1.98
C CYS A 289 -7.08 -21.12 -2.96
N ARG A 290 -6.58 -22.27 -2.45
CA ARG A 290 -6.32 -23.50 -3.22
C ARG A 290 -7.54 -24.42 -3.33
N ARG A 291 -8.61 -24.17 -2.58
CA ARG A 291 -9.81 -25.04 -2.52
C ARG A 291 -11.01 -24.44 -3.25
N VAL A 292 -10.96 -23.15 -3.48
CA VAL A 292 -12.06 -22.39 -4.08
C VAL A 292 -11.72 -22.02 -5.52
N ARG A 293 -12.68 -22.16 -6.43
CA ARG A 293 -12.52 -21.76 -7.84
C ARG A 293 -12.24 -20.26 -7.91
N PHE A 294 -11.30 -19.87 -8.76
CA PHE A 294 -10.87 -18.48 -8.84
C PHE A 294 -11.98 -17.52 -9.26
N SER A 295 -12.87 -17.96 -10.16
CA SER A 295 -14.07 -17.20 -10.56
C SER A 295 -15.00 -16.87 -9.38
N LEU A 296 -15.12 -17.78 -8.41
CA LEU A 296 -15.88 -17.54 -7.18
C LEU A 296 -15.11 -16.58 -6.25
N LEU A 297 -13.80 -16.73 -6.11
CA LEU A 297 -12.95 -15.80 -5.33
C LEU A 297 -13.07 -14.38 -5.88
N LEU A 298 -13.09 -14.21 -7.20
CA LEU A 298 -13.25 -12.91 -7.84
C LEU A 298 -14.61 -12.24 -7.49
N LYS A 299 -15.70 -13.01 -7.50
CA LYS A 299 -17.02 -12.51 -7.04
C LYS A 299 -17.02 -12.16 -5.57
N LEU A 300 -16.40 -13.01 -4.74
CA LEU A 300 -16.26 -12.76 -3.31
C LEU A 300 -15.39 -11.51 -3.03
N SER A 301 -14.36 -11.24 -3.83
CA SER A 301 -13.54 -10.03 -3.67
C SER A 301 -14.35 -8.75 -3.82
N ILE A 302 -15.29 -8.71 -4.77
CA ILE A 302 -16.17 -7.57 -4.99
C ILE A 302 -17.13 -7.41 -3.80
N LEU A 303 -17.74 -8.50 -3.35
CA LEU A 303 -18.65 -8.48 -2.20
C LEU A 303 -17.92 -8.07 -0.92
N CYS A 304 -16.73 -8.62 -0.67
CA CYS A 304 -15.92 -8.26 0.47
C CYS A 304 -15.46 -6.79 0.41
N GLY A 305 -15.02 -6.30 -0.76
CA GLY A 305 -14.64 -4.91 -0.95
C GLY A 305 -15.80 -3.95 -0.66
N SER A 306 -16.99 -4.24 -1.20
CA SER A 306 -18.19 -3.43 -0.93
C SER A 306 -18.66 -3.55 0.53
N ALA A 307 -18.66 -4.74 1.10
CA ALA A 307 -19.07 -4.99 2.48
C ALA A 307 -18.14 -4.31 3.48
N SER A 308 -16.83 -4.22 3.19
CA SER A 308 -15.87 -3.54 4.06
C SER A 308 -16.24 -2.08 4.27
N THR A 309 -16.53 -1.33 3.20
CA THR A 309 -16.96 0.07 3.31
C THR A 309 -18.34 0.19 3.93
N LEU A 310 -19.28 -0.69 3.56
CA LEU A 310 -20.64 -0.67 4.10
C LEU A 310 -20.69 -0.95 5.60
N ALA A 311 -19.75 -1.72 6.14
CA ALA A 311 -19.66 -2.01 7.58
C ALA A 311 -19.53 -0.75 8.44
N TYR A 312 -18.96 0.34 7.92
CA TYR A 312 -18.89 1.62 8.63
C TYR A 312 -20.25 2.25 8.92
N TRP A 313 -21.33 1.80 8.29
CA TRP A 313 -22.70 2.20 8.64
C TRP A 313 -23.05 1.84 10.08
N ALA A 314 -22.46 0.76 10.61
CA ALA A 314 -22.69 0.31 11.99
C ALA A 314 -21.77 0.99 13.03
N LEU A 315 -20.99 1.98 12.62
CA LEU A 315 -20.08 2.72 13.50
C LEU A 315 -20.85 3.81 14.24
N VAL A 316 -21.11 3.61 15.53
CA VAL A 316 -21.91 4.53 16.34
C VAL A 316 -21.28 4.85 17.71
N ASP A 317 -20.43 3.96 18.24
CA ASP A 317 -19.82 4.09 19.56
C ASP A 317 -18.46 3.39 19.66
N ARG A 318 -17.87 3.41 20.86
CA ARG A 318 -16.57 2.79 21.13
C ARG A 318 -16.53 1.29 20.85
N GLN A 319 -17.59 0.54 21.19
CA GLN A 319 -17.60 -0.91 21.00
C GLN A 319 -17.75 -1.26 19.52
N SER A 320 -18.66 -0.58 18.83
CA SER A 320 -18.84 -0.74 17.39
C SER A 320 -17.59 -0.35 16.62
N ALA A 321 -16.81 0.66 17.07
CA ALA A 321 -15.56 1.05 16.42
C ALA A 321 -14.57 -0.12 16.30
N PHE A 322 -14.37 -0.90 17.36
CA PHE A 322 -13.46 -2.05 17.31
C PHE A 322 -14.01 -3.21 16.46
N VAL A 323 -15.29 -3.54 16.63
CA VAL A 323 -15.92 -4.64 15.88
C VAL A 323 -15.96 -4.32 14.38
N VAL A 324 -16.37 -3.11 14.03
CA VAL A 324 -16.43 -2.63 12.64
C VAL A 324 -15.01 -2.60 12.03
N SER A 325 -14.02 -2.04 12.74
CA SER A 325 -12.65 -1.96 12.25
C SER A 325 -12.06 -3.34 11.97
N PHE A 326 -12.26 -4.32 12.88
CA PHE A 326 -11.82 -5.69 12.61
C PHE A 326 -12.52 -6.28 11.38
N ALA A 327 -13.84 -6.14 11.28
CA ALA A 327 -14.60 -6.64 10.14
C ALA A 327 -14.18 -5.97 8.82
N VAL A 328 -13.97 -4.64 8.83
CA VAL A 328 -13.47 -3.89 7.69
C VAL A 328 -12.11 -4.42 7.24
N GLY A 329 -11.14 -4.55 8.17
CA GLY A 329 -9.82 -5.08 7.86
C GLY A 329 -9.89 -6.49 7.26
N PHE A 330 -10.70 -7.37 7.86
CA PHE A 330 -10.89 -8.74 7.39
C PHE A 330 -11.50 -8.81 5.99
N PHE A 331 -12.60 -8.10 5.75
CA PHE A 331 -13.27 -8.10 4.45
C PHE A 331 -12.43 -7.40 3.36
N HIS A 332 -11.87 -6.23 3.68
CA HIS A 332 -11.04 -5.48 2.75
C HIS A 332 -9.85 -6.31 2.27
N MET A 333 -9.08 -6.89 3.22
CA MET A 333 -7.90 -7.67 2.88
C MET A 333 -8.26 -8.97 2.13
N THR A 334 -9.36 -9.62 2.50
CA THR A 334 -9.87 -10.79 1.76
C THR A 334 -10.14 -10.43 0.30
N GLY A 335 -10.76 -9.28 0.03
CA GLY A 335 -10.99 -8.79 -1.34
C GLY A 335 -9.69 -8.41 -2.05
N LEU A 336 -8.83 -7.65 -1.38
CA LEU A 336 -7.57 -7.14 -1.94
C LEU A 336 -6.64 -8.26 -2.39
N ILE A 337 -6.43 -9.31 -1.58
CA ILE A 337 -5.53 -10.42 -1.94
C ILE A 337 -5.99 -11.11 -3.25
N VAL A 338 -7.29 -11.27 -3.46
CA VAL A 338 -7.81 -11.86 -4.70
C VAL A 338 -7.51 -10.97 -5.90
N THR A 339 -7.61 -9.64 -5.75
CA THR A 339 -7.27 -8.72 -6.84
C THR A 339 -5.78 -8.72 -7.16
N LEU A 340 -4.92 -8.85 -6.15
CA LEU A 340 -3.47 -9.02 -6.32
C LEU A 340 -3.14 -10.35 -7.03
N ASP A 341 -3.82 -11.44 -6.69
CA ASP A 341 -3.66 -12.73 -7.35
C ASP A 341 -4.13 -12.67 -8.82
N LEU A 342 -5.25 -11.97 -9.11
CA LEU A 342 -5.70 -11.68 -10.48
C LEU A 342 -4.63 -10.94 -11.29
N ALA A 343 -4.07 -9.87 -10.73
CA ALA A 343 -3.02 -9.09 -11.36
C ALA A 343 -1.79 -9.95 -11.66
N ALA A 344 -1.34 -10.74 -10.68
CA ALA A 344 -0.18 -11.61 -10.81
C ALA A 344 -0.37 -12.70 -11.89
N ARG A 345 -1.54 -13.36 -11.94
CA ARG A 345 -1.85 -14.38 -12.96
C ARG A 345 -1.92 -13.84 -14.38
N THR A 346 -2.23 -12.56 -14.54
CA THR A 346 -2.36 -11.92 -15.86
C THR A 346 -1.01 -11.44 -16.40
N CYS A 347 0.00 -11.31 -15.56
CA CYS A 347 1.32 -10.84 -15.96
C CYS A 347 2.10 -11.94 -16.70
N PRO A 348 2.54 -11.71 -17.97
CA PRO A 348 3.43 -12.63 -18.65
C PRO A 348 4.79 -12.69 -17.94
N THR A 349 5.39 -13.88 -17.84
CA THR A 349 6.65 -14.10 -17.12
C THR A 349 7.80 -13.20 -17.57
N SER A 350 7.81 -12.82 -18.86
CA SER A 350 8.83 -11.94 -19.46
C SER A 350 8.75 -10.47 -19.03
N ALA A 351 7.60 -10.01 -18.49
CA ALA A 351 7.37 -8.62 -18.08
C ALA A 351 6.60 -8.55 -16.75
N ALA A 352 6.62 -9.62 -15.95
CA ALA A 352 5.77 -9.77 -14.79
C ALA A 352 5.95 -8.63 -13.75
N GLY A 353 7.17 -8.29 -13.42
CA GLY A 353 7.47 -7.24 -12.43
C GLY A 353 6.96 -5.87 -12.87
N THR A 354 7.27 -5.47 -14.10
CA THR A 354 6.90 -4.14 -14.61
C THR A 354 5.39 -4.01 -14.80
N LEU A 355 4.73 -5.03 -15.37
CA LEU A 355 3.27 -4.99 -15.58
C LEU A 355 2.51 -5.01 -14.24
N PHE A 356 2.96 -5.81 -13.28
CA PHE A 356 2.41 -5.81 -11.93
C PHE A 356 2.54 -4.44 -11.26
N ALA A 357 3.72 -3.79 -11.36
CA ALA A 357 3.93 -2.45 -10.84
C ALA A 357 3.00 -1.41 -11.49
N ILE A 358 2.70 -1.55 -12.80
CA ILE A 358 1.72 -0.70 -13.48
C ILE A 358 0.32 -0.93 -12.95
N PHE A 359 -0.10 -2.17 -12.73
CA PHE A 359 -1.39 -2.46 -12.11
C PHE A 359 -1.50 -1.83 -10.71
N MET A 360 -0.46 -1.93 -9.90
CA MET A 360 -0.44 -1.29 -8.57
C MET A 360 -0.47 0.24 -8.65
N ALA A 361 0.26 0.85 -9.59
CA ALA A 361 0.19 2.29 -9.82
C ALA A 361 -1.23 2.72 -10.24
N LEU A 362 -1.89 1.94 -11.09
CA LEU A 362 -3.25 2.22 -11.54
C LEU A 362 -4.27 2.14 -10.39
N THR A 363 -4.13 1.17 -9.47
CA THR A 363 -4.98 1.09 -8.27
C THR A 363 -4.78 2.31 -7.37
N ASN A 364 -3.54 2.77 -7.19
CA ASN A 364 -3.23 3.97 -6.42
C ASN A 364 -3.80 5.24 -7.07
N ILE A 365 -3.69 5.37 -8.40
CA ILE A 365 -4.30 6.48 -9.16
C ILE A 365 -5.83 6.48 -8.96
N SER A 366 -6.46 5.32 -9.08
CA SER A 366 -7.89 5.15 -8.88
C SER A 366 -8.31 5.58 -7.47
N ALA A 367 -7.64 5.07 -6.45
CA ALA A 367 -7.91 5.40 -5.05
C ALA A 367 -7.70 6.90 -4.77
N THR A 368 -6.63 7.50 -5.29
CA THR A 368 -6.34 8.94 -5.13
C THR A 368 -7.45 9.80 -5.74
N LEU A 369 -7.85 9.50 -6.98
CA LEU A 369 -8.92 10.21 -7.65
C LEU A 369 -10.26 10.06 -6.92
N ALA A 370 -10.57 8.84 -6.49
CA ALA A 370 -11.80 8.55 -5.76
C ALA A 370 -11.84 9.27 -4.41
N CYS A 371 -10.75 9.26 -3.63
CA CYS A 371 -10.65 9.97 -2.37
C CYS A 371 -10.82 11.47 -2.55
N TRP A 372 -10.18 12.07 -3.56
CA TRP A 372 -10.33 13.50 -3.85
C TRP A 372 -11.78 13.87 -4.19
N LEU A 373 -12.41 13.12 -5.10
CA LEU A 373 -13.83 13.31 -5.43
C LEU A 373 -14.74 13.09 -4.24
N GLY A 374 -14.39 12.11 -3.39
CA GLY A 374 -15.08 11.83 -2.13
C GLY A 374 -15.02 13.01 -1.15
N GLY A 375 -13.86 13.68 -1.05
CA GLY A 375 -13.71 14.88 -0.24
C GLY A 375 -14.62 16.02 -0.71
N LEU A 376 -14.67 16.27 -2.02
CA LEU A 376 -15.58 17.29 -2.60
C LEU A 376 -17.05 16.94 -2.35
N LEU A 377 -17.43 15.68 -2.52
CA LEU A 377 -18.78 15.20 -2.27
C LEU A 377 -19.14 15.32 -0.78
N TYR A 378 -18.21 15.00 0.11
CA TYR A 378 -18.39 15.12 1.56
C TYR A 378 -18.63 16.58 1.97
N GLU A 379 -17.83 17.54 1.51
CA GLU A 379 -18.02 18.97 1.82
C GLU A 379 -19.38 19.47 1.37
N GLN A 380 -19.81 19.12 0.15
CA GLN A 380 -21.11 19.55 -0.37
C GLN A 380 -22.27 18.91 0.43
N ALA A 381 -22.16 17.64 0.80
CA ALA A 381 -23.15 16.95 1.59
C ALA A 381 -23.21 17.50 3.04
N LEU A 382 -22.03 17.77 3.62
CA LEU A 382 -21.88 18.33 4.96
C LEU A 382 -22.59 19.69 5.07
N ALA A 383 -22.37 20.56 4.07
CA ALA A 383 -22.98 21.88 4.02
C ALA A 383 -24.52 21.85 3.87
N ARG A 384 -25.07 20.81 3.22
CA ARG A 384 -26.53 20.70 2.94
C ARG A 384 -27.31 19.92 3.99
N TRP A 385 -26.73 18.83 4.49
CA TRP A 385 -27.46 17.82 5.28
C TRP A 385 -26.85 17.55 6.65
N GLY A 386 -25.69 18.14 6.94
CA GLY A 386 -24.97 17.92 8.20
C GLY A 386 -24.07 16.65 8.17
N PRO A 387 -23.35 16.39 9.29
CA PRO A 387 -22.24 15.44 9.31
C PRO A 387 -22.67 13.99 9.10
N LEU A 388 -23.70 13.51 9.84
CA LEU A 388 -24.11 12.11 9.76
C LEU A 388 -24.63 11.70 8.37
N PRO A 389 -25.54 12.46 7.71
CA PRO A 389 -25.96 12.12 6.34
C PRO A 389 -24.82 12.21 5.33
N ALA A 390 -23.88 13.17 5.50
CA ALA A 390 -22.70 13.25 4.64
C ALA A 390 -21.82 12.02 4.74
N PHE A 391 -21.54 11.56 5.94
CA PHE A 391 -20.80 10.31 6.20
C PHE A 391 -21.52 9.11 5.57
N GLN A 392 -22.82 8.97 5.83
CA GLN A 392 -23.64 7.86 5.31
C GLN A 392 -23.67 7.85 3.76
N LEU A 393 -23.76 9.00 3.12
CA LEU A 393 -23.66 9.12 1.66
C LEU A 393 -22.34 8.55 1.16
N LEU A 394 -21.22 8.91 1.78
CA LEU A 394 -19.90 8.41 1.37
C LEU A 394 -19.77 6.90 1.60
N VAL A 395 -20.35 6.36 2.66
CA VAL A 395 -20.39 4.90 2.90
C VAL A 395 -21.16 4.20 1.78
N ILE A 396 -22.35 4.72 1.39
CA ILE A 396 -23.15 4.14 0.30
C ILE A 396 -22.41 4.21 -1.03
N VAL A 397 -21.94 5.40 -1.41
CA VAL A 397 -21.26 5.61 -2.70
C VAL A 397 -19.94 4.83 -2.74
N GLY A 398 -19.18 4.85 -1.64
CA GLY A 398 -17.91 4.13 -1.50
C GLY A 398 -18.05 2.62 -1.55
N SER A 399 -19.20 2.07 -1.14
CA SER A 399 -19.50 0.63 -1.27
C SER A 399 -20.08 0.26 -2.64
N ALA A 400 -20.87 1.14 -3.25
CA ALA A 400 -21.57 0.87 -4.52
C ALA A 400 -20.64 0.95 -5.73
N LEU A 401 -19.71 1.90 -5.78
CA LEU A 401 -18.84 2.08 -6.95
C LEU A 401 -17.89 0.89 -7.19
N PRO A 402 -17.18 0.33 -6.19
CA PRO A 402 -16.42 -0.91 -6.38
C PRO A 402 -17.27 -2.10 -6.84
N ALA A 403 -18.55 -2.15 -6.44
CA ALA A 403 -19.48 -3.19 -6.88
C ALA A 403 -19.72 -3.19 -8.42
N LEU A 404 -19.51 -2.06 -9.10
CA LEU A 404 -19.60 -1.99 -10.57
C LEU A 404 -18.57 -2.89 -11.26
N ALA A 405 -17.48 -3.27 -10.59
CA ALA A 405 -16.53 -4.26 -11.10
C ALA A 405 -17.19 -5.62 -11.41
N TRP A 406 -18.38 -5.90 -10.82
CA TRP A 406 -19.17 -7.10 -11.12
C TRP A 406 -19.55 -7.20 -12.60
N LEU A 407 -19.77 -6.07 -13.26
CA LEU A 407 -20.11 -6.02 -14.68
C LEU A 407 -19.00 -6.55 -15.58
N LEU A 408 -17.75 -6.53 -15.12
CA LEU A 408 -16.59 -7.03 -15.87
C LEU A 408 -16.34 -8.53 -15.65
N VAL A 409 -16.92 -9.14 -14.63
CA VAL A 409 -16.65 -10.56 -14.29
C VAL A 409 -16.94 -11.51 -15.46
N PRO A 410 -18.06 -11.40 -16.23
CA PRO A 410 -18.29 -12.30 -17.37
C PRO A 410 -17.24 -12.14 -18.48
N ALA A 411 -16.85 -10.91 -18.80
CA ALA A 411 -15.84 -10.64 -19.82
C ALA A 411 -14.45 -11.15 -19.39
N LEU A 412 -14.08 -10.96 -18.11
CA LEU A 412 -12.86 -11.50 -17.54
C LEU A 412 -12.86 -13.03 -17.56
N ALA A 413 -13.95 -13.67 -17.14
CA ALA A 413 -14.04 -15.12 -17.14
C ALA A 413 -13.88 -15.70 -18.55
N HIS A 414 -14.47 -15.06 -19.57
CA HIS A 414 -14.34 -15.48 -20.97
C HIS A 414 -12.91 -15.35 -21.49
N GLU A 415 -12.26 -14.19 -21.29
CA GLU A 415 -10.90 -13.94 -21.81
C GLU A 415 -9.84 -14.79 -21.09
N LEU A 416 -10.01 -14.98 -19.79
CA LEU A 416 -9.04 -15.72 -18.98
C LEU A 416 -9.26 -17.23 -19.00
N ALA A 417 -10.41 -17.72 -19.44
CA ALA A 417 -10.66 -19.14 -19.68
C ALA A 417 -9.71 -19.74 -20.73
N SER A 418 -9.18 -18.93 -21.63
CA SER A 418 -8.16 -19.33 -22.61
C SER A 418 -6.76 -19.51 -22.01
N ILE A 419 -6.51 -18.99 -20.81
CA ILE A 419 -5.26 -19.16 -20.08
C ILE A 419 -5.32 -20.53 -19.37
N GLN A 420 -4.38 -21.42 -19.70
CA GLN A 420 -4.28 -22.72 -19.03
C GLN A 420 -4.28 -22.54 -17.51
N HIS A 421 -5.16 -23.29 -16.82
CA HIS A 421 -5.32 -23.29 -15.34
C HIS A 421 -5.97 -22.04 -14.73
N TRP A 422 -6.64 -21.19 -15.50
CA TRP A 422 -7.30 -20.00 -14.98
C TRP A 422 -8.25 -20.29 -13.79
N ASP A 423 -9.12 -21.30 -13.89
CA ASP A 423 -10.13 -21.62 -12.87
C ASP A 423 -9.73 -22.83 -11.99
N GLN A 424 -8.48 -23.30 -12.11
CA GLN A 424 -7.98 -24.38 -11.25
C GLN A 424 -7.49 -23.82 -9.92
N PRO A 425 -7.70 -24.58 -8.81
CA PRO A 425 -7.03 -24.28 -7.55
C PRO A 425 -5.51 -24.26 -7.75
N ALA A 426 -4.80 -23.37 -7.06
CA ALA A 426 -3.35 -23.31 -7.16
C ALA A 426 -2.74 -24.67 -6.82
N GLU A 427 -1.88 -25.22 -7.70
CA GLU A 427 -1.20 -26.49 -7.44
C GLU A 427 -0.41 -26.41 -6.13
N PRO A 428 -0.38 -27.50 -5.34
CA PRO A 428 0.44 -27.56 -4.14
C PRO A 428 1.91 -27.38 -4.54
N ALA A 429 2.58 -26.40 -3.96
CA ALA A 429 4.03 -26.31 -4.07
C ALA A 429 4.64 -27.60 -3.52
N ALA A 430 5.32 -28.36 -4.41
CA ALA A 430 5.98 -29.60 -4.08
C ALA A 430 7.10 -29.42 -3.05
#